data_7d071a2e96fd36cd738e6ac65cd8ce35
#
_entry.id   7d071a2e96fd36cd738e6ac65cd8ce35
#
_cell.length_a   1.000
_cell.length_b   1.000
_cell.length_c   1.000
_cell.angle_alpha   90.00
_cell.angle_beta   90.00
_cell.angle_gamma   90.00
#
_symmetry.space_group_name_H-M   'P 1'
#
loop_
_entity.id
_entity.type
_entity.pdbx_description
1 polymer ?
#
loop_
_entity_poly.entity_id
_entity_poly.type
_entity_poly.pdbx_seq_one_letter_code
_entity_poly.pdbx_strand_id
1 'polypeptide(L)'
;TFTIANVIQRTQRPALILAPNKTLAAQLYGEMKELFPENAVEYFVSYYDYYQPEAYVVASDTFIDKDAIVNDAIDRMRHSATHSLLSRRDVIIVASVSCIYGIGSAESYQGLLIRIKVGEEFRRDTLLRMLVDIQYERNDIDFHRGTFRVRGDIVEVFPAYEEDTAIRIEFFGDTVDAIKEVDPLRGKVKGVRDEVAIF
;
A
#
# COMPACT_ATOMS: atom_id res chain seq x y z
N THR A 1 6.69 -5.04 25.69
CA THR A 1 6.77 -4.03 24.60
C THR A 1 7.93 -3.09 24.78
N PHE A 2 8.03 -2.37 25.93
CA PHE A 2 9.05 -1.35 26.14
C PHE A 2 10.50 -1.83 25.98
N THR A 3 10.86 -3.02 26.45
CA THR A 3 12.20 -3.61 26.27
C THR A 3 12.52 -3.84 24.79
N ILE A 4 11.57 -4.38 24.03
CA ILE A 4 11.72 -4.61 22.60
C ILE A 4 11.87 -3.28 21.84
N ALA A 5 11.07 -2.27 22.21
CA ALA A 5 11.19 -0.92 21.64
C ALA A 5 12.59 -0.34 21.83
N ASN A 6 13.17 -0.46 23.03
CA ASN A 6 14.54 -0.03 23.29
C ASN A 6 15.60 -0.78 22.43
N VAL A 7 15.38 -2.06 22.16
CA VAL A 7 16.26 -2.84 21.28
C VAL A 7 16.15 -2.31 19.85
N ILE A 8 14.93 -2.11 19.33
CA ILE A 8 14.69 -1.55 17.99
C ILE A 8 15.36 -0.18 17.86
N GLN A 9 15.13 0.71 18.85
CA GLN A 9 15.72 2.04 18.85
C GLN A 9 17.26 2.01 18.85
N ARG A 10 17.88 1.09 19.56
CA ARG A 10 19.35 0.99 19.62
C ARG A 10 19.95 0.34 18.37
N THR A 11 19.27 -0.60 17.76
CA THR A 11 19.77 -1.33 16.58
C THR A 11 19.57 -0.57 15.27
N GLN A 12 18.58 0.32 15.20
CA GLN A 12 18.22 1.11 14.01
C GLN A 12 18.06 0.25 12.74
N ARG A 13 17.42 -0.92 12.91
CA ARG A 13 17.14 -1.86 11.83
C ARG A 13 15.63 -1.98 11.60
N PRO A 14 15.19 -2.26 10.37
CA PRO A 14 13.81 -2.69 10.15
C PRO A 14 13.46 -3.86 11.07
N ALA A 15 12.28 -3.82 11.66
CA ALA A 15 11.84 -4.82 12.62
C ALA A 15 10.51 -5.45 12.20
N LEU A 16 10.41 -6.77 12.38
CA LEU A 16 9.17 -7.53 12.21
C LEU A 16 8.77 -8.13 13.55
N ILE A 17 7.57 -7.78 14.02
CA ILE A 17 6.97 -8.28 15.24
C ILE A 17 5.83 -9.22 14.86
N LEU A 18 5.97 -10.51 15.15
CA LEU A 18 4.95 -11.51 14.88
C LEU A 18 4.05 -11.72 16.09
N ALA A 19 2.75 -11.54 15.90
CA ALA A 19 1.73 -11.82 16.88
C ALA A 19 0.88 -13.04 16.48
N PRO A 20 0.42 -13.86 17.44
CA PRO A 20 -0.34 -15.07 17.14
C PRO A 20 -1.74 -14.83 16.59
N ASN A 21 -2.30 -13.64 16.77
CA ASN A 21 -3.63 -13.27 16.29
C ASN A 21 -3.76 -11.77 16.00
N LYS A 22 -4.86 -11.38 15.32
CA LYS A 22 -5.14 -9.99 14.96
C LYS A 22 -5.26 -9.05 16.17
N THR A 23 -5.88 -9.50 17.26
CA THR A 23 -6.13 -8.68 18.45
C THR A 23 -4.83 -8.25 19.12
N LEU A 24 -3.91 -9.21 19.33
CA LEU A 24 -2.60 -8.91 19.91
C LEU A 24 -1.74 -8.08 18.92
N ALA A 25 -1.83 -8.36 17.64
CA ALA A 25 -1.16 -7.55 16.62
C ALA A 25 -1.64 -6.09 16.67
N ALA A 26 -2.95 -5.85 16.81
CA ALA A 26 -3.52 -4.50 16.90
C ALA A 26 -3.04 -3.76 18.15
N GLN A 27 -3.00 -4.45 19.30
CA GLN A 27 -2.47 -3.89 20.54
C GLN A 27 -1.00 -3.47 20.38
N LEU A 28 -0.15 -4.40 19.90
CA LEU A 28 1.28 -4.13 19.71
C LEU A 28 1.53 -3.02 18.68
N TYR A 29 0.71 -2.96 17.63
CA TYR A 29 0.76 -1.88 16.64
C TYR A 29 0.49 -0.51 17.29
N GLY A 30 -0.58 -0.38 18.09
CA GLY A 30 -0.89 0.84 18.84
C GLY A 30 0.25 1.26 19.75
N GLU A 31 0.76 0.32 20.58
CA GLU A 31 1.88 0.57 21.50
C GLU A 31 3.17 1.00 20.75
N MET A 32 3.48 0.37 19.60
CA MET A 32 4.64 0.76 18.80
C MET A 32 4.47 2.13 18.16
N LYS A 33 3.27 2.48 17.69
CA LYS A 33 2.97 3.82 17.16
C LYS A 33 3.18 4.93 18.19
N GLU A 34 2.79 4.68 19.43
CA GLU A 34 3.02 5.64 20.53
C GLU A 34 4.50 5.80 20.86
N LEU A 35 5.27 4.69 20.83
CA LEU A 35 6.71 4.70 21.14
C LEU A 35 7.58 5.22 19.98
N PHE A 36 7.09 5.13 18.74
CA PHE A 36 7.81 5.51 17.51
C PHE A 36 6.95 6.38 16.60
N PRO A 37 6.63 7.63 17.01
CA PRO A 37 5.69 8.48 16.28
C PRO A 37 6.19 8.92 14.89
N GLU A 38 7.49 8.92 14.66
CA GLU A 38 8.12 9.35 13.37
C GLU A 38 8.48 8.19 12.45
N ASN A 39 8.52 6.97 12.99
CA ASN A 39 8.84 5.77 12.21
C ASN A 39 7.65 5.29 11.38
N ALA A 40 7.93 4.53 10.32
CA ALA A 40 6.89 3.78 9.62
C ALA A 40 6.49 2.56 10.45
N VAL A 41 5.53 2.74 11.35
CA VAL A 41 4.93 1.62 12.09
C VAL A 41 3.73 1.12 11.31
N GLU A 42 3.79 -0.12 10.84
CA GLU A 42 2.85 -0.70 9.90
C GLU A 42 2.15 -1.95 10.46
N TYR A 43 0.93 -2.19 9.97
CA TYR A 43 0.08 -3.29 10.40
C TYR A 43 -0.17 -4.28 9.26
N PHE A 44 0.20 -5.54 9.44
CA PHE A 44 0.10 -6.56 8.41
C PHE A 44 -0.58 -7.83 8.92
N VAL A 45 -1.89 -7.92 8.75
CA VAL A 45 -2.71 -9.07 9.16
C VAL A 45 -3.57 -9.55 7.99
N SER A 46 -4.31 -10.63 8.18
CA SER A 46 -5.28 -11.10 7.17
C SER A 46 -6.35 -10.03 6.94
N TYR A 47 -6.62 -9.69 5.68
CA TYR A 47 -7.64 -8.70 5.28
C TYR A 47 -9.08 -9.25 5.29
N TYR A 48 -9.25 -10.58 5.53
CA TYR A 48 -10.58 -11.15 5.70
C TYR A 48 -11.12 -10.87 7.12
N ASP A 49 -12.29 -10.24 7.20
CA ASP A 49 -13.03 -10.09 8.46
C ASP A 49 -13.90 -11.31 8.72
N TYR A 50 -14.41 -11.91 7.65
CA TYR A 50 -15.21 -13.13 7.69
C TYR A 50 -14.73 -14.08 6.60
N TYR A 51 -14.66 -15.36 6.92
CA TYR A 51 -14.34 -16.42 5.98
C TYR A 51 -15.16 -17.65 6.32
N GLN A 52 -16.04 -18.04 5.43
CA GLN A 52 -16.81 -19.28 5.48
C GLN A 52 -16.34 -20.20 4.36
N PRO A 53 -15.74 -21.35 4.67
CA PRO A 53 -15.40 -22.34 3.66
C PRO A 53 -16.64 -22.99 3.09
N GLU A 54 -16.54 -23.49 1.88
CA GLU A 54 -17.57 -24.36 1.30
C GLU A 54 -17.82 -25.56 2.21
N ALA A 55 -19.08 -25.90 2.42
CA ALA A 55 -19.47 -27.07 3.19
C ALA A 55 -20.75 -27.69 2.63
N TYR A 56 -20.84 -29.02 2.68
CA TYR A 56 -22.07 -29.74 2.36
C TYR A 56 -22.59 -30.46 3.60
N VAL A 57 -23.80 -30.10 4.00
CA VAL A 57 -24.48 -30.69 5.15
C VAL A 57 -25.39 -31.82 4.66
N VAL A 58 -24.91 -33.06 4.75
CA VAL A 58 -25.63 -34.25 4.24
C VAL A 58 -27.00 -34.41 4.91
N ALA A 59 -27.13 -34.08 6.19
CA ALA A 59 -28.38 -34.27 6.95
C ALA A 59 -29.53 -33.38 6.45
N SER A 60 -29.25 -32.23 5.86
CA SER A 60 -30.25 -31.26 5.34
C SER A 60 -30.19 -31.09 3.84
N ASP A 61 -29.33 -31.86 3.15
CA ASP A 61 -29.06 -31.70 1.70
C ASP A 61 -28.78 -30.23 1.31
N THR A 62 -27.98 -29.54 2.14
CA THR A 62 -27.71 -28.12 1.99
C THR A 62 -26.25 -27.91 1.62
N PHE A 63 -26.03 -27.22 0.49
CA PHE A 63 -24.71 -26.70 0.11
C PHE A 63 -24.55 -25.30 0.68
N ILE A 64 -23.44 -25.08 1.40
CA ILE A 64 -23.04 -23.78 1.93
C ILE A 64 -21.93 -23.26 1.02
N ASP A 65 -22.20 -22.16 0.32
CA ASP A 65 -21.23 -21.51 -0.55
C ASP A 65 -20.10 -20.86 0.25
N LYS A 66 -18.92 -20.78 -0.38
CA LYS A 66 -17.80 -20.01 0.17
C LYS A 66 -18.19 -18.54 0.24
N ASP A 67 -18.00 -17.94 1.41
CA ASP A 67 -18.19 -16.51 1.62
C ASP A 67 -16.99 -15.88 2.30
N ALA A 68 -16.60 -14.68 1.85
CA ALA A 68 -15.46 -13.97 2.40
C ALA A 68 -15.66 -12.46 2.26
N ILE A 69 -15.57 -11.76 3.38
CA ILE A 69 -15.67 -10.30 3.43
C ILE A 69 -14.27 -9.72 3.60
N VAL A 70 -13.83 -8.93 2.63
CA VAL A 70 -12.57 -8.21 2.64
C VAL A 70 -12.74 -6.88 3.37
N ASN A 71 -11.81 -6.58 4.27
CA ASN A 71 -11.73 -5.28 4.94
C ASN A 71 -10.78 -4.36 4.18
N ASP A 72 -11.33 -3.35 3.49
CA ASP A 72 -10.57 -2.40 2.66
C ASP A 72 -9.52 -1.61 3.46
N ALA A 73 -9.80 -1.30 4.72
CA ALA A 73 -8.84 -0.58 5.56
C ALA A 73 -7.62 -1.45 5.88
N ILE A 74 -7.84 -2.74 6.18
CA ILE A 74 -6.74 -3.68 6.41
C ILE A 74 -5.99 -3.97 5.12
N ASP A 75 -6.68 -4.08 4.00
CA ASP A 75 -6.06 -4.25 2.69
C ASP A 75 -5.11 -3.09 2.37
N ARG A 76 -5.58 -1.85 2.54
CA ARG A 76 -4.75 -0.65 2.41
C ARG A 76 -3.53 -0.67 3.35
N MET A 77 -3.70 -1.04 4.62
CA MET A 77 -2.59 -1.14 5.58
C MET A 77 -1.53 -2.17 5.13
N ARG A 78 -1.94 -3.26 4.49
CA ARG A 78 -1.01 -4.25 3.93
C ARG A 78 -0.20 -3.68 2.77
N HIS A 79 -0.84 -2.93 1.88
CA HIS A 79 -0.15 -2.20 0.81
C HIS A 79 0.81 -1.15 1.37
N SER A 80 0.39 -0.39 2.39
CA SER A 80 1.24 0.57 3.11
C SER A 80 2.47 -0.10 3.73
N ALA A 81 2.29 -1.25 4.38
CA ALA A 81 3.41 -2.00 4.97
C ALA A 81 4.43 -2.45 3.91
N THR A 82 3.97 -2.93 2.77
CA THR A 82 4.83 -3.34 1.66
C THR A 82 5.56 -2.13 1.06
N HIS A 83 4.86 -1.03 0.86
CA HIS A 83 5.44 0.23 0.38
C HIS A 83 6.54 0.74 1.33
N SER A 84 6.23 0.84 2.63
CA SER A 84 7.18 1.31 3.65
C SER A 84 8.41 0.43 3.72
N LEU A 85 8.26 -0.91 3.65
CA LEU A 85 9.37 -1.85 3.69
C LEU A 85 10.35 -1.66 2.51
N LEU A 86 9.85 -1.30 1.34
CA LEU A 86 10.65 -1.12 0.13
C LEU A 86 11.22 0.30 -0.02
N SER A 87 10.60 1.29 0.62
CA SER A 87 10.96 2.71 0.48
C SER A 87 11.70 3.31 1.68
N ARG A 88 11.57 2.72 2.89
CA ARG A 88 12.11 3.27 4.14
C ARG A 88 13.02 2.29 4.86
N ARG A 89 13.86 2.82 5.75
CA ARG A 89 14.77 2.02 6.61
C ARG A 89 14.28 1.93 8.06
N ASP A 90 13.44 2.85 8.49
CA ASP A 90 12.93 3.00 9.85
C ASP A 90 11.58 2.29 10.04
N VAL A 91 11.41 1.12 9.42
CA VAL A 91 10.14 0.39 9.35
C VAL A 91 10.00 -0.58 10.52
N ILE A 92 8.84 -0.58 11.16
CA ILE A 92 8.43 -1.54 12.18
C ILE A 92 7.11 -2.17 11.72
N ILE A 93 7.12 -3.43 11.34
CA ILE A 93 5.90 -4.14 10.91
C ILE A 93 5.41 -5.01 12.04
N VAL A 94 4.17 -4.81 12.46
CA VAL A 94 3.46 -5.71 13.37
C VAL A 94 2.52 -6.58 12.55
N ALA A 95 2.78 -7.88 12.54
CA ALA A 95 2.12 -8.83 11.66
C ALA A 95 1.52 -10.03 12.40
N SER A 96 0.50 -10.63 11.79
CA SER A 96 0.07 -11.98 12.14
C SER A 96 0.73 -13.02 11.22
N VAL A 97 0.47 -14.30 11.44
CA VAL A 97 0.98 -15.41 10.62
C VAL A 97 0.67 -15.26 9.12
N SER A 98 -0.30 -14.42 8.74
CA SER A 98 -0.63 -14.15 7.34
C SER A 98 0.52 -13.54 6.53
N CYS A 99 1.54 -12.97 7.19
CA CYS A 99 2.70 -12.39 6.50
C CYS A 99 3.65 -13.43 5.87
N ILE A 100 3.51 -14.72 6.20
CA ILE A 100 4.37 -15.77 5.64
C ILE A 100 3.78 -16.44 4.39
N TYR A 101 2.56 -16.05 3.99
CA TYR A 101 1.86 -16.66 2.86
C TYR A 101 1.68 -15.68 1.70
N GLY A 102 2.00 -16.12 0.48
CA GLY A 102 1.54 -15.51 -0.76
C GLY A 102 2.04 -14.11 -1.11
N ILE A 103 3.13 -13.64 -0.50
CA ILE A 103 3.64 -12.27 -0.74
C ILE A 103 4.47 -12.17 -2.02
N GLY A 104 4.95 -13.30 -2.57
CA GLY A 104 5.86 -13.27 -3.72
C GLY A 104 7.32 -13.00 -3.34
N SER A 105 8.21 -12.82 -4.32
CA SER A 105 9.62 -12.51 -4.07
C SER A 105 9.87 -11.00 -3.98
N ALA A 106 10.85 -10.60 -3.17
CA ALA A 106 11.26 -9.21 -3.05
C ALA A 106 11.77 -8.64 -4.39
N GLU A 107 12.44 -9.47 -5.18
CA GLU A 107 12.96 -9.10 -6.51
C GLU A 107 11.81 -8.78 -7.47
N SER A 108 10.73 -9.58 -7.45
CA SER A 108 9.55 -9.32 -8.27
C SER A 108 8.89 -8.00 -7.90
N TYR A 109 8.77 -7.70 -6.60
CA TYR A 109 8.24 -6.42 -6.14
C TYR A 109 9.12 -5.23 -6.53
N GLN A 110 10.44 -5.36 -6.42
CA GLN A 110 11.36 -4.30 -6.86
C GLN A 110 11.32 -4.07 -8.37
N GLY A 111 11.07 -5.12 -9.14
CA GLY A 111 10.91 -5.02 -10.61
C GLY A 111 9.64 -4.32 -11.06
N LEU A 112 8.63 -4.25 -10.19
CA LEU A 112 7.35 -3.58 -10.45
C LEU A 112 7.31 -2.14 -9.93
N LEU A 113 8.39 -1.66 -9.28
CA LEU A 113 8.46 -0.31 -8.75
C LEU A 113 8.63 0.72 -9.87
N ILE A 114 7.69 1.65 -9.97
CA ILE A 114 7.77 2.81 -10.87
C ILE A 114 8.37 3.99 -10.09
N ARG A 115 9.59 4.39 -10.43
CA ARG A 115 10.24 5.59 -9.89
C ARG A 115 10.20 6.69 -10.92
N ILE A 116 9.78 7.88 -10.51
CA ILE A 116 9.69 9.06 -11.36
C ILE A 116 10.26 10.24 -10.60
N LYS A 117 11.08 11.05 -11.30
CA LYS A 117 11.71 12.22 -10.73
C LYS A 117 11.44 13.46 -11.59
N VAL A 118 11.25 14.60 -10.95
CA VAL A 118 11.10 15.89 -11.63
C VAL A 118 12.36 16.21 -12.45
N GLY A 119 12.16 16.64 -13.67
CA GLY A 119 13.22 17.01 -14.62
C GLY A 119 13.80 15.82 -15.41
N GLU A 120 13.40 14.57 -15.14
CA GLU A 120 13.85 13.45 -15.95
C GLU A 120 13.06 13.33 -17.28
N GLU A 121 13.71 12.77 -18.29
CA GLU A 121 13.07 12.39 -19.53
C GLU A 121 12.30 11.07 -19.32
N PHE A 122 11.00 11.16 -19.31
CA PHE A 122 10.11 10.02 -19.06
C PHE A 122 8.84 10.17 -19.91
N ARG A 123 8.65 9.27 -20.86
CA ARG A 123 7.48 9.32 -21.73
C ARG A 123 6.21 8.97 -20.99
N ARG A 124 5.18 9.85 -21.09
CA ARG A 124 3.85 9.62 -20.50
C ARG A 124 3.29 8.25 -20.85
N ASP A 125 3.35 7.83 -22.12
CA ASP A 125 2.81 6.55 -22.58
C ASP A 125 3.54 5.34 -21.96
N THR A 126 4.81 5.50 -21.60
CA THR A 126 5.57 4.48 -20.86
C THR A 126 5.03 4.36 -19.43
N LEU A 127 4.78 5.50 -18.76
CA LEU A 127 4.14 5.50 -17.44
C LEU A 127 2.80 4.77 -17.46
N LEU A 128 1.94 5.07 -18.44
CA LEU A 128 0.61 4.45 -18.51
C LEU A 128 0.68 2.92 -18.67
N ARG A 129 1.62 2.41 -19.47
CA ARG A 129 1.84 0.96 -19.59
C ARG A 129 2.33 0.35 -18.28
N MET A 130 3.34 0.97 -17.65
CA MET A 130 3.87 0.49 -16.38
C MET A 130 2.79 0.45 -15.28
N LEU A 131 1.89 1.46 -15.22
CA LEU A 131 0.76 1.45 -14.29
C LEU A 131 -0.18 0.26 -14.53
N VAL A 132 -0.49 -0.06 -15.79
CA VAL A 132 -1.29 -1.24 -16.14
C VAL A 132 -0.55 -2.54 -15.78
N ASP A 133 0.76 -2.62 -16.02
CA ASP A 133 1.57 -3.79 -15.69
C ASP A 133 1.59 -4.08 -14.18
N ILE A 134 1.51 -3.05 -13.34
CA ILE A 134 1.38 -3.19 -11.87
C ILE A 134 -0.08 -3.23 -11.39
N GLN A 135 -1.02 -3.52 -12.30
CA GLN A 135 -2.44 -3.75 -12.04
C GLN A 135 -3.25 -2.51 -11.64
N TYR A 136 -2.78 -1.29 -11.95
CA TYR A 136 -3.62 -0.11 -11.86
C TYR A 136 -4.61 -0.06 -13.02
N GLU A 137 -5.85 0.26 -12.71
CA GLU A 137 -6.91 0.40 -13.69
C GLU A 137 -7.07 1.86 -14.12
N ARG A 138 -7.23 2.10 -15.44
CA ARG A 138 -7.57 3.44 -15.90
C ARG A 138 -9.05 3.73 -15.67
N ASN A 139 -9.35 4.74 -14.86
CA ASN A 139 -10.70 5.20 -14.62
C ASN A 139 -10.74 6.73 -14.56
N ASP A 140 -11.23 7.34 -15.64
CA ASP A 140 -11.29 8.80 -15.76
C ASP A 140 -12.55 9.38 -15.06
N ILE A 141 -13.51 8.54 -14.63
CA ILE A 141 -14.80 8.94 -14.05
C ILE A 141 -14.80 8.68 -12.54
N ASP A 142 -14.58 7.42 -12.14
CA ASP A 142 -14.57 6.99 -10.74
C ASP A 142 -13.12 6.78 -10.27
N PHE A 143 -12.58 7.83 -9.64
CA PHE A 143 -11.18 7.87 -9.23
C PHE A 143 -11.02 7.40 -7.79
N HIS A 144 -10.68 6.13 -7.63
CA HIS A 144 -10.49 5.45 -6.35
C HIS A 144 -9.10 4.79 -6.25
N ARG A 145 -8.78 4.21 -5.11
CA ARG A 145 -7.48 3.54 -4.86
C ARG A 145 -7.20 2.46 -5.91
N GLY A 146 -5.96 2.38 -6.39
CA GLY A 146 -5.57 1.42 -7.43
C GLY A 146 -5.98 1.85 -8.84
N THR A 147 -6.43 3.09 -9.02
CA THR A 147 -6.77 3.62 -10.35
C THR A 147 -5.87 4.79 -10.74
N PHE A 148 -5.81 5.05 -12.03
CA PHE A 148 -5.22 6.28 -12.57
C PHE A 148 -6.15 6.92 -13.59
N ARG A 149 -6.01 8.23 -13.78
CA ARG A 149 -6.73 8.99 -14.81
C ARG A 149 -5.77 9.91 -15.57
N VAL A 150 -6.16 10.23 -16.80
CA VAL A 150 -5.32 11.02 -17.71
C VAL A 150 -6.11 12.21 -18.27
N ARG A 151 -5.55 13.41 -18.14
CA ARG A 151 -6.13 14.64 -18.70
C ARG A 151 -5.05 15.46 -19.40
N GLY A 152 -4.94 15.30 -20.72
CA GLY A 152 -3.88 15.95 -21.49
C GLY A 152 -2.50 15.46 -21.06
N ASP A 153 -1.65 16.36 -20.61
CA ASP A 153 -0.29 16.08 -20.16
C ASP A 153 -0.19 15.79 -18.65
N ILE A 154 -1.35 15.58 -18.01
CA ILE A 154 -1.43 15.28 -16.58
C ILE A 154 -1.88 13.82 -16.39
N VAL A 155 -1.12 13.09 -15.59
CA VAL A 155 -1.49 11.75 -15.10
C VAL A 155 -1.68 11.84 -13.60
N GLU A 156 -2.85 11.45 -13.12
CA GLU A 156 -3.13 11.33 -11.69
C GLU A 156 -3.27 9.86 -11.32
N VAL A 157 -2.54 9.44 -10.30
CA VAL A 157 -2.54 8.06 -9.79
C VAL A 157 -3.03 8.11 -8.36
N PHE A 158 -3.99 7.24 -7.99
CA PHE A 158 -4.40 7.06 -6.61
C PHE A 158 -3.79 5.75 -6.07
N PRO A 159 -2.67 5.84 -5.34
CA PRO A 159 -1.96 4.66 -4.90
C PRO A 159 -2.81 3.76 -4.01
N ALA A 160 -2.63 2.45 -4.12
CA ALA A 160 -3.40 1.47 -3.35
C ALA A 160 -3.16 1.56 -1.83
N TYR A 161 -2.02 2.13 -1.41
CA TYR A 161 -1.61 2.31 -0.02
C TYR A 161 -2.03 3.65 0.59
N GLU A 162 -2.52 4.60 -0.21
CA GLU A 162 -2.95 5.92 0.27
C GLU A 162 -4.44 5.94 0.62
N GLU A 163 -4.82 6.82 1.55
CA GLU A 163 -6.21 6.96 1.99
C GLU A 163 -6.93 8.13 1.31
N ASP A 164 -6.25 9.28 1.26
CA ASP A 164 -6.84 10.56 0.88
C ASP A 164 -5.92 11.38 -0.02
N THR A 165 -4.85 10.77 -0.55
CA THR A 165 -3.83 11.46 -1.32
C THR A 165 -3.60 10.76 -2.65
N ALA A 166 -3.78 11.48 -3.74
CA ALA A 166 -3.39 11.05 -5.09
C ALA A 166 -2.12 11.77 -5.53
N ILE A 167 -1.38 11.16 -6.42
CA ILE A 167 -0.16 11.71 -7.02
C ILE A 167 -0.52 12.25 -8.40
N ARG A 168 -0.27 13.53 -8.61
CA ARG A 168 -0.41 14.20 -9.91
C ARG A 168 0.97 14.39 -10.49
N ILE A 169 1.18 13.85 -11.70
CA ILE A 169 2.41 13.96 -12.48
C ILE A 169 2.09 14.83 -13.69
N GLU A 170 2.75 15.95 -13.80
CA GLU A 170 2.60 16.92 -14.90
C GLU A 170 3.76 16.75 -15.87
N PHE A 171 3.46 16.62 -17.15
CA PHE A 171 4.46 16.46 -18.21
C PHE A 171 4.54 17.71 -19.07
N PHE A 172 5.75 18.04 -19.53
CA PHE A 172 5.99 18.98 -20.62
C PHE A 172 6.73 18.24 -21.74
N GLY A 173 5.99 17.83 -22.76
CA GLY A 173 6.49 16.90 -23.77
C GLY A 173 6.82 15.53 -23.14
N ASP A 174 8.07 15.08 -23.28
CA ASP A 174 8.57 13.84 -22.70
C ASP A 174 9.34 14.04 -21.37
N THR A 175 9.20 15.21 -20.74
CA THR A 175 9.88 15.53 -19.47
C THR A 175 8.85 15.67 -18.34
N VAL A 176 9.19 15.16 -17.17
CA VAL A 176 8.39 15.34 -15.94
C VAL A 176 8.61 16.77 -15.42
N ASP A 177 7.58 17.61 -15.53
CA ASP A 177 7.65 19.02 -15.13
C ASP A 177 7.41 19.20 -13.63
N ALA A 178 6.41 18.50 -13.07
CA ALA A 178 6.11 18.56 -11.65
C ALA A 178 5.45 17.28 -11.13
N ILE A 179 5.68 17.00 -9.84
CA ILE A 179 5.00 15.93 -9.09
C ILE A 179 4.33 16.58 -7.86
N LYS A 180 3.02 16.37 -7.72
CA LYS A 180 2.21 16.97 -6.66
C LYS A 180 1.36 15.94 -5.94
N GLU A 181 1.23 16.11 -4.64
CA GLU A 181 0.21 15.43 -3.84
C GLU A 181 -1.09 16.22 -3.94
N VAL A 182 -2.18 15.55 -4.24
CA VAL A 182 -3.48 16.19 -4.42
C VAL A 182 -4.58 15.42 -3.67
N ASP A 183 -5.58 16.15 -3.24
CA ASP A 183 -6.84 15.58 -2.76
C ASP A 183 -7.57 14.93 -3.96
N PRO A 184 -7.87 13.62 -3.93
CA PRO A 184 -8.45 12.93 -5.07
C PRO A 184 -9.85 13.39 -5.45
N LEU A 185 -10.62 13.92 -4.48
CA LEU A 185 -11.98 14.41 -4.69
C LEU A 185 -12.01 15.85 -5.19
N ARG A 186 -11.21 16.72 -4.57
CA ARG A 186 -11.24 18.17 -4.83
C ARG A 186 -10.16 18.63 -5.79
N GLY A 187 -9.15 17.80 -6.06
CA GLY A 187 -7.98 18.15 -6.88
C GLY A 187 -7.07 19.21 -6.27
N LYS A 188 -7.28 19.53 -4.97
CA LYS A 188 -6.47 20.54 -4.26
C LYS A 188 -5.08 19.99 -3.97
N VAL A 189 -4.05 20.79 -4.32
CA VAL A 189 -2.66 20.45 -4.01
C VAL A 189 -2.44 20.49 -2.50
N LYS A 190 -1.91 19.41 -1.95
CA LYS A 190 -1.49 19.22 -0.55
C LYS A 190 0.00 19.43 -0.37
N GLY A 191 0.81 19.02 -1.35
CA GLY A 191 2.27 19.12 -1.32
C GLY A 191 2.90 18.99 -2.70
N VAL A 192 4.21 19.22 -2.75
CA VAL A 192 5.05 19.04 -3.95
C VAL A 192 6.15 18.07 -3.60
N ARG A 193 6.53 17.20 -4.54
CA ARG A 193 7.60 16.22 -4.37
C ARG A 193 8.60 16.33 -5.53
N ASP A 194 9.86 16.05 -5.24
CA ASP A 194 10.91 15.95 -6.27
C ASP A 194 10.92 14.58 -6.94
N GLU A 195 10.46 13.54 -6.24
CA GLU A 195 10.37 12.18 -6.74
C GLU A 195 9.18 11.43 -6.11
N VAL A 196 8.72 10.39 -6.80
CA VAL A 196 7.70 9.46 -6.32
C VAL A 196 8.04 8.03 -6.69
N ALA A 197 7.66 7.10 -5.82
CA ALA A 197 7.70 5.67 -6.04
C ALA A 197 6.27 5.10 -5.98
N ILE A 198 5.82 4.43 -7.05
CA ILE A 198 4.49 3.83 -7.17
C ILE A 198 4.65 2.30 -7.31
N PHE A 199 3.84 1.55 -6.55
CA PHE A 199 3.81 0.09 -6.53
C PHE A 199 2.44 -0.43 -6.94
#